data_d9e51f9e6c3ff21e287c47974b38bebd
#
_entry.id   d9e51f9e6c3ff21e287c47974b38bebd
#
_cell.length_a   1.000
_cell.length_b   1.000
_cell.length_c   1.000
_cell.angle_alpha   90.00
_cell.angle_beta   90.00
_cell.angle_gamma   90.00
#
_symmetry.space_group_name_H-M   'P 1'
#
loop_
_entity.id
_entity.type
_entity.pdbx_description
1 polymer ?
#
loop_
_entity_poly.entity_id
_entity_poly.type
_entity_poly.pdbx_seq_one_letter_code
_entity_poly.pdbx_strand_id
1 'polypeptide(L)'
;MCGAPGGKTCYVASRLSNEGLMIANDISKLRASILSSNIERFGLKNTIVANCDPLKMKFESFFDKIILDAPCSGEGMFRKDKEAIDTWSMQKINECAYIQRNLIDQAYKMLKKDGILIYSTCTYSLDENEKQVEYMINELGMKLLPINKKEGMSDGFIEGTIRMYPHIN
;
A
#
# COMPACT_ATOMS: atom_id res chain seq x y z
N MET A 1 -5.99 -0.18 -1.31
CA MET A 1 -6.32 -1.16 -0.26
C MET A 1 -5.56 -0.74 1.00
N CYS A 2 -6.04 -1.02 2.21
CA CYS A 2 -5.43 -0.60 3.48
C CYS A 2 -5.24 0.93 3.57
N GLY A 3 -6.32 1.70 3.35
CA GLY A 3 -6.26 3.14 3.05
C GLY A 3 -6.15 4.07 4.26
N ALA A 4 -6.44 3.59 5.46
CA ALA A 4 -6.44 4.41 6.66
C ALA A 4 -5.01 4.66 7.21
N PRO A 5 -4.80 5.81 7.86
CA PRO A 5 -5.74 6.84 8.28
C PRO A 5 -6.19 7.82 7.17
N GLY A 6 -5.65 7.72 5.94
CA GLY A 6 -6.12 8.49 4.80
C GLY A 6 -5.13 9.48 4.18
N GLY A 7 -3.91 9.61 4.69
CA GLY A 7 -2.93 10.56 4.14
C GLY A 7 -2.64 10.33 2.65
N LYS A 8 -2.26 9.09 2.28
CA LYS A 8 -2.05 8.71 0.87
C LYS A 8 -3.35 8.79 0.06
N THR A 9 -4.46 8.33 0.65
CA THR A 9 -5.80 8.36 0.00
C THR A 9 -6.22 9.80 -0.33
N CYS A 10 -6.19 10.72 0.64
CA CYS A 10 -6.57 12.11 0.42
C CYS A 10 -5.66 12.79 -0.61
N TYR A 11 -4.35 12.55 -0.52
CA TYR A 11 -3.40 13.11 -1.48
C TYR A 11 -3.71 12.65 -2.92
N VAL A 12 -3.94 11.36 -3.13
CA VAL A 12 -4.23 10.85 -4.48
C VAL A 12 -5.60 11.30 -4.96
N ALA A 13 -6.63 11.23 -4.10
CA ALA A 13 -7.99 11.65 -4.47
C ALA A 13 -8.05 13.14 -4.87
N SER A 14 -7.30 14.01 -4.18
CA SER A 14 -7.22 15.43 -4.52
C SER A 14 -6.57 15.68 -5.90
N ARG A 15 -5.73 14.76 -6.38
CA ARG A 15 -5.06 14.85 -7.69
C ARG A 15 -5.89 14.30 -8.85
N LEU A 16 -6.99 13.62 -8.56
CA LEU A 16 -7.90 13.13 -9.59
C LEU A 16 -8.82 14.24 -10.16
N SER A 17 -8.74 15.47 -9.66
CA SER A 17 -9.51 16.64 -10.14
C SER A 17 -11.02 16.36 -10.25
N ASN A 18 -11.57 15.50 -9.40
CA ASN A 18 -12.93 14.94 -9.46
C ASN A 18 -13.25 14.12 -10.72
N GLU A 19 -12.25 13.78 -11.50
CA GLU A 19 -12.36 12.82 -12.60
C GLU A 19 -12.08 11.40 -12.08
N GLY A 20 -12.94 10.45 -12.46
CA GLY A 20 -12.84 9.07 -11.98
C GLY A 20 -13.34 8.87 -10.55
N LEU A 21 -13.27 7.64 -10.08
CA LEU A 21 -13.76 7.21 -8.76
C LEU A 21 -12.64 6.53 -7.99
N MET A 22 -12.46 6.91 -6.72
CA MET A 22 -11.59 6.21 -5.80
C MET A 22 -12.41 5.36 -4.84
N ILE A 23 -12.01 4.10 -4.64
CA ILE A 23 -12.50 3.25 -3.55
C ILE A 23 -11.38 3.11 -2.53
N ALA A 24 -11.59 3.68 -1.35
CA ALA A 24 -10.66 3.62 -0.22
C ALA A 24 -11.15 2.62 0.81
N ASN A 25 -10.39 1.56 1.07
CA ASN A 25 -10.81 0.49 1.96
C ASN A 25 -9.85 0.31 3.13
N ASP A 26 -10.40 0.01 4.30
CA ASP A 26 -9.65 -0.53 5.43
C ASP A 26 -10.47 -1.61 6.14
N ILE A 27 -9.82 -2.71 6.55
CA ILE A 27 -10.48 -3.83 7.22
C ILE A 27 -10.94 -3.46 8.63
N SER A 28 -10.23 -2.56 9.30
CA SER A 28 -10.56 -2.09 10.64
C SER A 28 -11.68 -1.05 10.58
N LYS A 29 -12.81 -1.32 11.24
CA LYS A 29 -13.94 -0.40 11.33
C LYS A 29 -13.55 0.95 11.92
N LEU A 30 -12.73 0.95 12.97
CA LEU A 30 -12.26 2.18 13.60
C LEU A 30 -11.40 2.99 12.63
N ARG A 31 -10.46 2.34 11.95
CA ARG A 31 -9.59 3.01 10.97
C ARG A 31 -10.37 3.51 9.76
N ALA A 32 -11.34 2.75 9.27
CA ALA A 32 -12.23 3.18 8.19
C ALA A 32 -13.06 4.41 8.56
N SER A 33 -13.52 4.52 9.83
CA SER A 33 -14.20 5.72 10.33
C SER A 33 -13.30 6.96 10.33
N ILE A 34 -12.02 6.80 10.74
CA ILE A 34 -11.03 7.89 10.69
C ILE A 34 -10.77 8.29 9.22
N LEU A 35 -10.66 7.32 8.33
CA LEU A 35 -10.51 7.55 6.89
C LEU A 35 -11.69 8.35 6.34
N SER A 36 -12.94 7.97 6.67
CA SER A 36 -14.16 8.70 6.26
C SER A 36 -14.13 10.15 6.72
N SER A 37 -13.84 10.39 8.00
CA SER A 37 -13.74 11.76 8.55
C SER A 37 -12.67 12.60 7.84
N ASN A 38 -11.55 11.99 7.46
CA ASN A 38 -10.52 12.70 6.70
C ASN A 38 -10.98 13.01 5.27
N ILE A 39 -11.63 12.08 4.58
CA ILE A 39 -12.19 12.31 3.24
C ILE A 39 -13.21 13.45 3.26
N GLU A 40 -14.11 13.47 4.24
CA GLU A 40 -15.09 14.54 4.43
C GLU A 40 -14.42 15.89 4.71
N ARG A 41 -13.44 15.93 5.62
CA ARG A 41 -12.69 17.14 5.96
C ARG A 41 -11.94 17.73 4.78
N PHE A 42 -11.45 16.90 3.87
CA PHE A 42 -10.80 17.35 2.62
C PHE A 42 -11.79 17.67 1.49
N GLY A 43 -13.09 17.44 1.70
CA GLY A 43 -14.13 17.72 0.71
C GLY A 43 -14.02 16.90 -0.58
N LEU A 44 -13.52 15.66 -0.48
CA LEU A 44 -13.28 14.78 -1.64
C LEU A 44 -14.56 14.08 -2.05
N LYS A 45 -15.17 14.54 -3.13
CA LYS A 45 -16.48 14.07 -3.60
C LYS A 45 -16.43 12.77 -4.40
N ASN A 46 -15.27 12.42 -4.94
CA ASN A 46 -15.04 11.28 -5.81
C ASN A 46 -14.47 10.06 -5.09
N THR A 47 -14.67 9.95 -3.77
CA THR A 47 -14.11 8.88 -2.95
C THR A 47 -15.21 8.14 -2.18
N ILE A 48 -15.27 6.83 -2.36
CA ILE A 48 -16.10 5.91 -1.56
C ILE A 48 -15.21 5.26 -0.50
N VAL A 49 -15.62 5.36 0.76
CA VAL A 49 -14.95 4.62 1.86
C VAL A 49 -15.65 3.29 2.07
N ALA A 50 -14.88 2.22 2.00
CA ALA A 50 -15.34 0.86 2.26
C ALA A 50 -14.69 0.31 3.55
N ASN A 51 -15.43 -0.53 4.27
CA ASN A 51 -14.91 -1.28 5.40
C ASN A 51 -15.18 -2.77 5.17
N CYS A 52 -14.27 -3.42 4.50
CA CYS A 52 -14.38 -4.85 4.23
C CYS A 52 -13.00 -5.51 4.16
N ASP A 53 -12.98 -6.83 4.31
CA ASP A 53 -11.80 -7.64 4.09
C ASP A 53 -11.44 -7.59 2.58
N PRO A 54 -10.26 -7.10 2.20
CA PRO A 54 -9.86 -7.01 0.81
C PRO A 54 -9.90 -8.35 0.08
N LEU A 55 -9.62 -9.46 0.78
CA LEU A 55 -9.61 -10.81 0.20
C LEU A 55 -11.03 -11.30 -0.16
N LYS A 56 -12.07 -10.64 0.36
CA LYS A 56 -13.48 -10.96 0.05
C LYS A 56 -14.09 -10.04 -1.02
N MET A 57 -13.35 -9.09 -1.53
CA MET A 57 -13.80 -8.23 -2.62
C MET A 57 -13.96 -9.03 -3.92
N LYS A 58 -15.15 -8.93 -4.54
CA LYS A 58 -15.48 -9.67 -5.76
C LYS A 58 -15.34 -8.81 -7.02
N PHE A 59 -14.28 -8.00 -7.09
CA PHE A 59 -13.96 -7.30 -8.31
C PHE A 59 -12.97 -8.13 -9.14
N GLU A 60 -13.17 -8.19 -10.44
CA GLU A 60 -12.26 -8.85 -11.39
C GLU A 60 -11.99 -7.89 -12.53
N SER A 61 -10.70 -7.65 -12.84
CA SER A 61 -10.26 -6.77 -13.93
C SER A 61 -11.02 -5.43 -13.95
N PHE A 62 -11.20 -4.83 -12.77
CA PHE A 62 -12.10 -3.68 -12.59
C PHE A 62 -11.34 -2.36 -12.45
N PHE A 63 -10.21 -2.36 -11.74
CA PHE A 63 -9.47 -1.15 -11.41
C PHE A 63 -8.37 -0.85 -12.42
N ASP A 64 -8.26 0.41 -12.83
CA ASP A 64 -7.16 0.89 -13.66
C ASP A 64 -5.86 1.04 -12.86
N LYS A 65 -6.00 1.41 -11.57
CA LYS A 65 -4.88 1.59 -10.65
C LYS A 65 -5.25 1.10 -9.25
N ILE A 66 -4.34 0.42 -8.59
CA ILE A 66 -4.48 -0.01 -7.20
C ILE A 66 -3.28 0.49 -6.42
N ILE A 67 -3.53 1.08 -5.25
CA ILE A 67 -2.51 1.39 -4.25
C ILE A 67 -2.67 0.40 -3.10
N LEU A 68 -1.65 -0.39 -2.86
CA LEU A 68 -1.53 -1.30 -1.74
C LEU A 68 -0.44 -0.79 -0.80
N ASP A 69 -0.85 0.02 0.19
CA ASP A 69 -0.03 0.39 1.33
C ASP A 69 -0.17 -0.72 2.37
N ALA A 70 0.69 -1.72 2.26
CA ALA A 70 0.46 -3.02 2.88
C ALA A 70 0.72 -2.99 4.39
N PRO A 71 -0.06 -3.76 5.18
CA PRO A 71 0.30 -4.00 6.58
C PRO A 71 1.68 -4.65 6.63
N CYS A 72 2.52 -4.19 7.55
CA CYS A 72 3.91 -4.63 7.62
C CYS A 72 4.41 -4.68 9.07
N SER A 73 5.63 -5.19 9.28
CA SER A 73 6.26 -5.27 10.60
C SER A 73 6.56 -3.92 11.25
N GLY A 74 6.56 -2.84 10.47
CA GLY A 74 6.53 -1.47 10.99
C GLY A 74 7.86 -0.90 11.43
N GLU A 75 9.00 -1.38 10.94
CA GLU A 75 10.35 -0.89 11.34
C GLU A 75 10.53 0.63 11.15
N GLY A 76 9.93 1.20 10.11
CA GLY A 76 9.95 2.65 9.88
C GLY A 76 9.18 3.46 10.94
N MET A 77 8.39 2.81 11.79
CA MET A 77 7.64 3.44 12.88
C MET A 77 8.40 3.46 14.21
N PHE A 78 9.53 2.79 14.35
CA PHE A 78 10.28 2.66 15.62
C PHE A 78 10.61 3.98 16.30
N ARG A 79 10.79 5.06 15.54
CA ARG A 79 11.03 6.40 16.10
C ARG A 79 9.77 7.10 16.63
N LYS A 80 8.58 6.62 16.28
CA LYS A 80 7.31 7.28 16.56
C LYS A 80 6.37 6.44 17.42
N ASP A 81 6.57 5.14 17.41
CA ASP A 81 5.65 4.17 18.01
C ASP A 81 6.43 3.09 18.76
N LYS A 82 6.37 3.14 20.09
CA LYS A 82 7.03 2.16 20.96
C LYS A 82 6.41 0.76 20.79
N GLU A 83 5.11 0.67 20.56
CA GLU A 83 4.43 -0.61 20.35
C GLU A 83 4.99 -1.33 19.12
N ALA A 84 5.38 -0.60 18.09
CA ALA A 84 6.04 -1.17 16.91
C ALA A 84 7.35 -1.88 17.27
N ILE A 85 8.13 -1.33 18.22
CA ILE A 85 9.37 -1.95 18.71
C ILE A 85 9.03 -3.19 19.55
N ASP A 86 8.11 -3.05 20.49
CA ASP A 86 7.78 -4.10 21.47
C ASP A 86 7.16 -5.35 20.80
N THR A 87 6.49 -5.14 19.66
CA THR A 87 5.82 -6.23 18.90
C THR A 87 6.65 -6.75 17.72
N TRP A 88 7.79 -6.14 17.41
CA TRP A 88 8.62 -6.57 16.30
C TRP A 88 9.28 -7.93 16.58
N SER A 89 9.26 -8.82 15.58
CA SER A 89 9.90 -10.13 15.63
C SER A 89 10.05 -10.70 14.22
N MET A 90 10.94 -11.67 14.05
CA MET A 90 11.05 -12.42 12.80
C MET A 90 9.76 -13.15 12.44
N GLN A 91 9.04 -13.64 13.46
CA GLN A 91 7.72 -14.24 13.23
C GLN A 91 6.74 -13.23 12.64
N LYS A 92 6.67 -12.01 13.18
CA LYS A 92 5.80 -10.94 12.66
C LYS A 92 6.15 -10.55 11.21
N ILE A 93 7.44 -10.50 10.88
CA ILE A 93 7.89 -10.28 9.50
C ILE A 93 7.32 -11.35 8.57
N ASN A 94 7.46 -12.63 8.93
CA ASN A 94 6.96 -13.74 8.13
C ASN A 94 5.42 -13.72 7.98
N GLU A 95 4.70 -13.43 9.06
CA GLU A 95 3.24 -13.27 9.05
C GLU A 95 2.81 -12.11 8.13
N CYS A 96 3.47 -10.96 8.23
CA CYS A 96 3.20 -9.81 7.37
C CYS A 96 3.50 -10.13 5.91
N ALA A 97 4.64 -10.75 5.61
CA ALA A 97 5.00 -11.14 4.24
C ALA A 97 3.97 -12.09 3.63
N TYR A 98 3.45 -13.05 4.41
CA TYR A 98 2.36 -13.92 3.96
C TYR A 98 1.06 -13.17 3.69
N ILE A 99 0.65 -12.25 4.57
CA ILE A 99 -0.54 -11.41 4.37
C ILE A 99 -0.37 -10.55 3.12
N GLN A 100 0.80 -9.93 2.95
CA GLN A 100 1.12 -9.11 1.79
C GLN A 100 0.99 -9.89 0.49
N ARG A 101 1.46 -11.14 0.46
CA ARG A 101 1.35 -12.03 -0.68
C ARG A 101 -0.11 -12.23 -1.09
N ASN A 102 -0.98 -12.55 -0.15
CA ASN A 102 -2.40 -12.73 -0.41
C ASN A 102 -3.08 -11.44 -0.90
N LEU A 103 -2.67 -10.29 -0.34
CA LEU A 103 -3.19 -8.98 -0.78
C LEU A 103 -2.72 -8.60 -2.19
N ILE A 104 -1.49 -8.97 -2.56
CA ILE A 104 -0.95 -8.79 -3.91
C ILE A 104 -1.73 -9.64 -4.90
N ASP A 105 -1.99 -10.91 -4.59
CA ASP A 105 -2.78 -11.80 -5.45
C ASP A 105 -4.18 -11.27 -5.67
N GLN A 106 -4.79 -10.77 -4.61
CA GLN A 106 -6.13 -10.17 -4.72
C GLN A 106 -6.10 -8.87 -5.52
N ALA A 107 -5.10 -8.02 -5.32
CA ALA A 107 -4.93 -6.80 -6.11
C ALA A 107 -4.71 -7.12 -7.59
N TYR A 108 -3.90 -8.13 -7.89
CA TYR A 108 -3.65 -8.58 -9.26
C TYR A 108 -4.93 -9.03 -9.97
N LYS A 109 -5.79 -9.82 -9.30
CA LYS A 109 -7.10 -10.24 -9.84
C LYS A 109 -8.04 -9.07 -10.12
N MET A 110 -8.01 -8.06 -9.26
CA MET A 110 -8.85 -6.88 -9.37
C MET A 110 -8.35 -5.86 -10.39
N LEU A 111 -7.07 -5.92 -10.75
CA LEU A 111 -6.45 -4.98 -11.69
C LEU A 111 -6.83 -5.32 -13.13
N LYS A 112 -7.16 -4.32 -13.94
CA LYS A 112 -7.33 -4.48 -15.39
C LYS A 112 -6.01 -4.89 -16.04
N LYS A 113 -6.12 -5.48 -17.22
CA LYS A 113 -4.95 -5.65 -18.11
C LYS A 113 -4.31 -4.26 -18.35
N ASP A 114 -3.00 -4.21 -18.28
CA ASP A 114 -2.19 -2.98 -18.37
C ASP A 114 -2.46 -1.95 -17.24
N GLY A 115 -3.17 -2.35 -16.21
CA GLY A 115 -3.37 -1.55 -14.99
C GLY A 115 -2.10 -1.44 -14.15
N ILE A 116 -2.06 -0.48 -13.22
CA ILE A 116 -0.87 -0.17 -12.41
C ILE A 116 -1.13 -0.52 -10.94
N LEU A 117 -0.27 -1.36 -10.36
CA LEU A 117 -0.21 -1.60 -8.92
C LEU A 117 0.94 -0.78 -8.32
N ILE A 118 0.62 0.05 -7.32
CA ILE A 118 1.61 0.72 -6.48
C ILE A 118 1.65 -0.03 -5.16
N TYR A 119 2.79 -0.65 -4.87
CA TYR A 119 3.04 -1.38 -3.62
C TYR A 119 3.97 -0.57 -2.72
N SER A 120 3.61 -0.44 -1.45
CA SER A 120 4.44 0.23 -0.44
C SER A 120 4.28 -0.40 0.94
N THR A 121 5.34 -0.31 1.75
CA THR A 121 5.35 -0.67 3.16
C THR A 121 6.04 0.43 3.98
N CYS A 122 5.96 0.36 5.30
CA CYS A 122 6.77 1.18 6.21
C CYS A 122 7.83 0.34 6.94
N THR A 123 8.32 -0.74 6.34
CA THR A 123 9.38 -1.58 6.89
C THR A 123 10.62 -1.59 5.98
N TYR A 124 11.74 -2.07 6.50
CA TYR A 124 12.99 -2.25 5.74
C TYR A 124 13.29 -3.71 5.43
N SER A 125 12.45 -4.64 5.90
CA SER A 125 12.58 -6.07 5.67
C SER A 125 12.59 -6.41 4.17
N LEU A 126 13.56 -7.25 3.76
CA LEU A 126 13.62 -7.77 2.38
C LEU A 126 12.45 -8.69 2.07
N ASP A 127 11.98 -9.45 3.06
CA ASP A 127 10.87 -10.39 2.91
C ASP A 127 9.55 -9.68 2.57
N GLU A 128 9.40 -8.47 3.11
CA GLU A 128 8.20 -7.65 2.95
C GLU A 128 8.29 -6.66 1.79
N ASN A 129 9.45 -6.48 1.18
CA ASN A 129 9.69 -5.55 0.08
C ASN A 129 10.20 -6.28 -1.16
N GLU A 130 11.48 -6.58 -1.25
CA GLU A 130 12.11 -7.12 -2.45
C GLU A 130 11.52 -8.46 -2.85
N LYS A 131 11.34 -9.40 -1.92
CA LYS A 131 10.73 -10.71 -2.22
C LYS A 131 9.28 -10.61 -2.71
N GLN A 132 8.54 -9.56 -2.29
CA GLN A 132 7.21 -9.32 -2.82
C GLN A 132 7.27 -8.77 -4.25
N VAL A 133 8.23 -7.90 -4.56
CA VAL A 133 8.46 -7.39 -5.92
C VAL A 133 8.91 -8.52 -6.85
N GLU A 134 9.86 -9.35 -6.42
CA GLU A 134 10.30 -10.53 -7.16
C GLU A 134 9.14 -11.48 -7.49
N TYR A 135 8.26 -11.71 -6.52
CA TYR A 135 7.05 -12.51 -6.75
C TYR A 135 6.12 -11.90 -7.80
N MET A 136 5.86 -10.60 -7.72
CA MET A 136 5.02 -9.93 -8.71
C MET A 136 5.60 -10.05 -10.13
N ILE A 137 6.92 -10.01 -10.26
CA ILE A 137 7.61 -10.13 -11.55
C ILE A 137 7.61 -11.59 -12.02
N ASN A 138 8.08 -12.51 -11.19
CA ASN A 138 8.39 -13.88 -11.60
C ASN A 138 7.15 -14.77 -11.66
N GLU A 139 6.23 -14.63 -10.71
CA GLU A 139 5.06 -15.53 -10.60
C GLU A 139 3.80 -14.92 -11.23
N LEU A 140 3.60 -13.60 -11.11
CA LEU A 140 2.42 -12.94 -11.67
C LEU A 140 2.69 -12.32 -13.06
N GLY A 141 3.93 -12.32 -13.55
CA GLY A 141 4.29 -11.77 -14.86
C GLY A 141 4.13 -10.25 -14.97
N MET A 142 4.11 -9.54 -13.84
CA MET A 142 4.03 -8.09 -13.83
C MET A 142 5.34 -7.45 -14.26
N LYS A 143 5.26 -6.28 -14.88
CA LYS A 143 6.44 -5.51 -15.28
C LYS A 143 6.69 -4.39 -14.29
N LEU A 144 7.92 -4.27 -13.80
CA LEU A 144 8.32 -3.15 -12.97
C LEU A 144 8.36 -1.86 -13.80
N LEU A 145 7.67 -0.84 -13.31
CA LEU A 145 7.77 0.52 -13.82
C LEU A 145 8.75 1.29 -12.94
N PRO A 146 9.91 1.71 -13.46
CA PRO A 146 10.92 2.40 -12.68
C PRO A 146 10.40 3.69 -12.06
N ILE A 147 10.72 3.91 -10.79
CA ILE A 147 10.37 5.15 -10.08
C ILE A 147 11.54 6.14 -10.25
N ASN A 148 11.25 7.33 -10.77
CA ASN A 148 12.23 8.40 -10.86
C ASN A 148 12.59 8.91 -9.45
N LYS A 149 13.83 8.66 -9.04
CA LYS A 149 14.35 9.08 -7.73
C LYS A 149 14.34 10.60 -7.62
N LYS A 150 13.90 11.09 -6.46
CA LYS A 150 13.96 12.50 -6.07
C LYS A 150 14.90 12.67 -4.89
N GLU A 151 15.21 13.92 -4.55
CA GLU A 151 15.95 14.25 -3.33
C GLU A 151 15.32 13.60 -2.10
N GLY A 152 16.14 13.07 -1.18
CA GLY A 152 15.70 12.32 -0.01
C GLY A 152 15.33 10.85 -0.28
N MET A 153 15.44 10.37 -1.51
CA MET A 153 15.19 8.96 -1.87
C MET A 153 16.49 8.23 -2.16
N SER A 154 16.58 7.00 -1.72
CA SER A 154 17.65 6.06 -2.05
C SER A 154 17.15 5.02 -3.07
N ASP A 155 18.07 4.46 -3.84
CA ASP A 155 17.74 3.32 -4.69
C ASP A 155 17.37 2.11 -3.82
N GLY A 156 16.38 1.35 -4.24
CA GLY A 156 16.07 0.07 -3.64
C GLY A 156 17.07 -1.01 -4.09
N PHE A 157 16.97 -2.21 -3.53
CA PHE A 157 17.86 -3.32 -3.91
C PHE A 157 17.48 -3.97 -5.24
N ILE A 158 16.27 -3.72 -5.74
CA ILE A 158 15.86 -4.04 -7.10
C ILE A 158 15.90 -2.76 -7.92
N GLU A 159 16.59 -2.76 -9.05
CA GLU A 159 16.68 -1.61 -9.95
C GLU A 159 15.28 -1.09 -10.32
N GLY A 160 15.07 0.23 -10.19
CA GLY A 160 13.78 0.88 -10.45
C GLY A 160 12.86 0.97 -9.23
N THR A 161 13.21 0.36 -8.09
CA THR A 161 12.54 0.58 -6.81
C THR A 161 13.24 1.66 -5.99
N ILE A 162 12.54 2.21 -4.99
CA ILE A 162 13.10 3.24 -4.10
C ILE A 162 12.93 2.85 -2.63
N ARG A 163 13.83 3.38 -1.80
CA ARG A 163 13.73 3.34 -0.34
C ARG A 163 13.83 4.75 0.24
N MET A 164 13.11 4.97 1.35
CA MET A 164 13.15 6.22 2.11
C MET A 164 13.65 5.91 3.51
N TYR A 165 14.87 6.33 3.83
CA TYR A 165 15.48 6.09 5.13
C TYR A 165 15.36 7.32 6.03
N PRO A 166 15.02 7.17 7.33
CA PRO A 166 14.78 8.29 8.24
C PRO A 166 16.03 9.12 8.58
N HIS A 167 17.23 8.65 8.23
CA HIS A 167 18.50 9.37 8.43
C HIS A 167 18.93 10.18 7.20
N ILE A 168 18.21 10.03 6.09
CA ILE A 168 18.47 10.75 4.83
C ILE A 168 17.43 11.85 4.60
N ASN A 169 16.26 11.73 5.25
CA ASN A 169 15.12 12.66 5.13
C ASN A 169 14.93 13.52 6.37
#